data_0d2d068b235f2b1c143de83ecc75fd3b
#
_entry.id   0d2d068b235f2b1c143de83ecc75fd3b
#
_cell.length_a   1.000
_cell.length_b   1.000
_cell.length_c   1.000
_cell.angle_alpha   90.00
_cell.angle_beta   90.00
_cell.angle_gamma   90.00
#
_symmetry.space_group_name_H-M   'P 1'
#
loop_
_entity.id
_entity.type
_entity.pdbx_description
1 polymer ?
#
loop_
_entity_poly.entity_id
_entity_poly.type
_entity_poly.pdbx_seq_one_letter_code
_entity_poly.pdbx_strand_id
1 'polypeptide(L)'
;MLAQTGACAFVYGVPFLVPTLRDELGLSLAEAGTYVAAPTVGLLLTLIAWGAAADRFGERRVMALGLGLTTVSVGAVALATPGSPAAVLGLLAVGGAAAASVFAANGRMIMGWFPRTERGLAMGIRQTSQPLGVALAGLVLPGLAQRTGAFPALVVPAAVCLVAAVLVVVVVRDPARPPRTAEGAVGTPYRSPVLWRVHAASAMLVVPQFAFSAFGTEYLVRQQGWGVAGAGAFVAVVQIAGAVSRIGSGVWSDRVGSRLRPMRQLAVGAVLVLLVFALGDAVAPWLAVVALAVGGIVTVADNGLAFTAVAEIAGSAWSGRALGIQNTGQNVASSLTPVALGALVGVTGYAVGFAVAAVAPLLAVGLTPVRDEQEPSW
;
A
#
# COMPACT_ATOMS: atom_id res chain seq x y z
N MET A 1 -9.18 -1.86 -10.72
CA MET A 1 -8.25 -2.90 -10.25
C MET A 1 -7.04 -3.06 -11.16
N LEU A 2 -7.16 -3.42 -12.43
CA LEU A 2 -6.01 -3.71 -13.32
C LEU A 2 -4.96 -2.58 -13.35
N ALA A 3 -5.38 -1.32 -13.44
CA ALA A 3 -4.48 -0.17 -13.40
C ALA A 3 -3.58 -0.14 -12.15
N GLN A 4 -4.17 -0.38 -10.98
CA GLN A 4 -3.40 -0.40 -9.73
C GLN A 4 -2.57 -1.68 -9.59
N THR A 5 -3.06 -2.82 -10.06
CA THR A 5 -2.29 -4.07 -10.12
C THR A 5 -1.02 -3.90 -10.95
N GLY A 6 -1.12 -3.27 -12.14
CA GLY A 6 0.03 -2.99 -12.99
C GLY A 6 1.04 -2.03 -12.33
N ALA A 7 0.56 -0.93 -11.76
CA ALA A 7 1.40 0.00 -11.03
C ALA A 7 2.11 -0.67 -9.82
N CYS A 8 1.40 -1.52 -9.08
CA CYS A 8 1.97 -2.28 -7.96
C CYS A 8 2.97 -3.35 -8.42
N ALA A 9 2.69 -4.03 -9.55
CA ALA A 9 3.62 -5.01 -10.14
C ALA A 9 4.96 -4.37 -10.53
N PHE A 10 4.95 -3.10 -10.92
CA PHE A 10 6.18 -2.35 -11.14
C PHE A 10 6.81 -1.88 -9.82
N VAL A 11 6.11 -1.05 -9.05
CA VAL A 11 6.69 -0.36 -7.88
C VAL A 11 7.18 -1.35 -6.82
N TYR A 12 6.43 -2.41 -6.57
CA TYR A 12 6.76 -3.44 -5.57
C TYR A 12 7.32 -4.72 -6.18
N GLY A 13 7.56 -4.75 -7.49
CA GLY A 13 8.14 -5.89 -8.19
C GLY A 13 9.65 -5.85 -8.29
N VAL A 14 10.27 -4.68 -8.25
CA VAL A 14 11.73 -4.53 -8.37
C VAL A 14 12.52 -5.37 -7.34
N PRO A 15 12.09 -5.56 -6.09
CA PRO A 15 12.76 -6.45 -5.13
C PRO A 15 12.99 -7.87 -5.64
N PHE A 16 12.11 -8.40 -6.49
CA PHE A 16 12.26 -9.74 -7.06
C PHE A 16 13.37 -9.86 -8.09
N LEU A 17 13.91 -8.73 -8.55
CA LEU A 17 15.03 -8.66 -9.50
C LEU A 17 16.40 -8.53 -8.79
N VAL A 18 16.43 -8.29 -7.48
CA VAL A 18 17.65 -8.03 -6.71
C VAL A 18 18.71 -9.13 -6.90
N PRO A 19 18.38 -10.43 -6.83
CA PRO A 19 19.41 -11.47 -7.05
C PRO A 19 20.08 -11.33 -8.43
N THR A 20 19.28 -11.24 -9.49
CA THR A 20 19.78 -11.11 -10.87
C THR A 20 20.56 -9.80 -11.07
N LEU A 21 20.07 -8.67 -10.53
CA LEU A 21 20.79 -7.38 -10.57
C LEU A 21 22.17 -7.46 -9.94
N ARG A 22 22.27 -8.15 -8.80
CA ARG A 22 23.55 -8.32 -8.11
C ARG A 22 24.51 -9.20 -8.88
N ASP A 23 24.01 -10.27 -9.47
CA ASP A 23 24.82 -11.20 -10.26
C ASP A 23 25.29 -10.57 -11.57
N GLU A 24 24.44 -9.82 -12.28
CA GLU A 24 24.77 -9.20 -13.57
C GLU A 24 25.66 -7.96 -13.44
N LEU A 25 25.45 -7.13 -12.41
CA LEU A 25 26.12 -5.84 -12.28
C LEU A 25 27.21 -5.83 -11.20
N GLY A 26 27.41 -6.95 -10.49
CA GLY A 26 28.38 -7.05 -9.39
C GLY A 26 28.05 -6.17 -8.19
N LEU A 27 26.74 -5.88 -7.95
CA LEU A 27 26.32 -4.91 -6.94
C LEU A 27 26.37 -5.50 -5.52
N SER A 28 26.76 -4.66 -4.58
CA SER A 28 26.48 -4.91 -3.16
C SER A 28 24.97 -4.90 -2.90
N LEU A 29 24.55 -5.46 -1.75
CA LEU A 29 23.14 -5.43 -1.36
C LEU A 29 22.61 -3.99 -1.19
N ALA A 30 23.45 -3.08 -0.69
CA ALA A 30 23.10 -1.68 -0.51
C ALA A 30 22.87 -0.97 -1.86
N GLU A 31 23.73 -1.19 -2.84
CA GLU A 31 23.58 -0.64 -4.20
C GLU A 31 22.33 -1.20 -4.88
N ALA A 32 22.07 -2.51 -4.81
CA ALA A 32 20.85 -3.12 -5.32
C ALA A 32 19.59 -2.53 -4.61
N GLY A 33 19.69 -2.21 -3.33
CA GLY A 33 18.65 -1.52 -2.56
C GLY A 33 18.29 -0.15 -3.14
N THR A 34 19.21 0.56 -3.81
CA THR A 34 18.90 1.84 -4.45
C THR A 34 17.96 1.68 -5.63
N TYR A 35 18.10 0.60 -6.42
CA TYR A 35 17.17 0.27 -7.52
C TYR A 35 15.79 -0.08 -7.01
N VAL A 36 15.70 -0.77 -5.88
CA VAL A 36 14.42 -1.06 -5.20
C VAL A 36 13.75 0.20 -4.67
N ALA A 37 14.53 1.11 -4.11
CA ALA A 37 14.03 2.36 -3.53
C ALA A 37 13.58 3.37 -4.59
N ALA A 38 14.21 3.42 -5.75
CA ALA A 38 13.99 4.44 -6.76
C ALA A 38 12.51 4.61 -7.17
N PRO A 39 11.73 3.55 -7.52
CA PRO A 39 10.31 3.69 -7.82
C PRO A 39 9.51 4.22 -6.63
N THR A 40 9.80 3.76 -5.42
CA THR A 40 9.06 4.16 -4.21
C THR A 40 9.33 5.61 -3.86
N VAL A 41 10.57 6.08 -4.00
CA VAL A 41 10.92 7.49 -3.80
C VAL A 41 10.18 8.39 -4.80
N GLY A 42 10.21 8.01 -6.09
CA GLY A 42 9.45 8.75 -7.11
C GLY A 42 7.96 8.82 -6.80
N LEU A 43 7.36 7.69 -6.41
CA LEU A 43 5.96 7.61 -6.00
C LEU A 43 5.66 8.55 -4.83
N LEU A 44 6.44 8.52 -3.77
CA LEU A 44 6.24 9.35 -2.58
C LEU A 44 6.26 10.85 -2.89
N LEU A 45 7.18 11.28 -3.74
CA LEU A 45 7.35 12.68 -4.08
C LEU A 45 6.16 13.27 -4.85
N THR A 46 5.37 12.45 -5.54
CA THR A 46 4.35 12.95 -6.49
C THR A 46 2.91 12.59 -6.12
N LEU A 47 2.68 11.74 -5.10
CA LEU A 47 1.33 11.30 -4.70
C LEU A 47 0.35 12.46 -4.48
N ILE A 48 0.77 13.51 -3.76
CA ILE A 48 -0.07 14.66 -3.44
C ILE A 48 -0.33 15.49 -4.71
N ALA A 49 0.69 15.67 -5.55
CA ALA A 49 0.55 16.40 -6.80
C ALA A 49 -0.42 15.71 -7.78
N TRP A 50 -0.33 14.38 -7.90
CA TRP A 50 -1.28 13.60 -8.69
C TRP A 50 -2.68 13.62 -8.10
N GLY A 51 -2.81 13.64 -6.77
CA GLY A 51 -4.09 13.83 -6.10
C GLY A 51 -4.74 15.16 -6.47
N ALA A 52 -3.96 16.26 -6.43
CA ALA A 52 -4.40 17.57 -6.85
C ALA A 52 -4.74 17.63 -8.36
N ALA A 53 -3.96 16.93 -9.19
CA ALA A 53 -4.25 16.81 -10.62
C ALA A 53 -5.56 16.06 -10.87
N ALA A 54 -5.83 14.98 -10.13
CA ALA A 54 -7.10 14.23 -10.23
C ALA A 54 -8.30 15.08 -9.81
N ASP A 55 -8.15 15.90 -8.77
CA ASP A 55 -9.19 16.84 -8.34
C ASP A 55 -9.52 17.88 -9.43
N ARG A 56 -8.53 18.28 -10.23
CA ARG A 56 -8.68 19.32 -11.26
C ARG A 56 -9.06 18.78 -12.64
N PHE A 57 -8.38 17.73 -13.11
CA PHE A 57 -8.42 17.27 -14.50
C PHE A 57 -9.24 15.99 -14.71
N GLY A 58 -9.61 15.28 -13.64
CA GLY A 58 -10.34 14.03 -13.70
C GLY A 58 -9.45 12.79 -13.58
N GLU A 59 -10.09 11.73 -13.16
CA GLU A 59 -9.43 10.48 -12.83
C GLU A 59 -8.93 9.77 -14.10
N ARG A 60 -9.77 9.71 -15.13
CA ARG A 60 -9.46 9.06 -16.42
C ARG A 60 -8.20 9.64 -17.05
N ARG A 61 -8.12 10.96 -17.17
CA ARG A 61 -6.97 11.64 -17.81
C ARG A 61 -5.69 11.44 -17.00
N VAL A 62 -5.79 11.61 -15.68
CA VAL A 62 -4.66 11.50 -14.76
C VAL A 62 -4.11 10.08 -14.73
N MET A 63 -4.98 9.06 -14.62
CA MET A 63 -4.56 7.66 -14.65
C MET A 63 -3.97 7.25 -15.99
N ALA A 64 -4.59 7.66 -17.11
CA ALA A 64 -4.10 7.34 -18.45
C ALA A 64 -2.72 7.95 -18.70
N LEU A 65 -2.53 9.24 -18.37
CA LEU A 65 -1.25 9.92 -18.50
C LEU A 65 -0.16 9.25 -17.62
N GLY A 66 -0.48 9.01 -16.34
CA GLY A 66 0.47 8.41 -15.43
C GLY A 66 0.87 6.98 -15.85
N LEU A 67 -0.09 6.13 -16.22
CA LEU A 67 0.20 4.78 -16.72
C LEU A 67 1.00 4.81 -18.02
N GLY A 68 0.70 5.75 -18.94
CA GLY A 68 1.46 5.95 -20.17
C GLY A 68 2.91 6.35 -19.89
N LEU A 69 3.12 7.32 -19.00
CA LEU A 69 4.46 7.73 -18.56
C LEU A 69 5.20 6.60 -17.84
N THR A 70 4.52 5.81 -16.99
CA THR A 70 5.10 4.62 -16.36
C THR A 70 5.55 3.62 -17.44
N THR A 71 4.69 3.34 -18.42
CA THR A 71 5.01 2.43 -19.53
C THR A 71 6.24 2.89 -20.29
N VAL A 72 6.31 4.17 -20.67
CA VAL A 72 7.45 4.72 -21.43
C VAL A 72 8.72 4.66 -20.59
N SER A 73 8.68 5.08 -19.34
CA SER A 73 9.83 5.15 -18.47
C SER A 73 10.40 3.75 -18.15
N VAL A 74 9.52 2.82 -17.75
CA VAL A 74 9.91 1.44 -17.42
C VAL A 74 10.27 0.67 -18.68
N GLY A 75 9.55 0.89 -19.79
CA GLY A 75 9.86 0.32 -21.09
C GLY A 75 11.22 0.77 -21.63
N ALA A 76 11.60 2.03 -21.41
CA ALA A 76 12.92 2.52 -21.76
C ALA A 76 14.04 1.78 -21.00
N VAL A 77 13.84 1.49 -19.71
CA VAL A 77 14.79 0.65 -18.95
C VAL A 77 14.84 -0.77 -19.52
N ALA A 78 13.68 -1.35 -19.81
CA ALA A 78 13.59 -2.74 -20.28
C ALA A 78 14.17 -2.97 -21.67
N LEU A 79 13.95 -2.03 -22.60
CA LEU A 79 14.26 -2.22 -24.02
C LEU A 79 15.57 -1.55 -24.45
N ALA A 80 15.94 -0.43 -23.85
CA ALA A 80 17.13 0.31 -24.23
C ALA A 80 18.33 0.06 -23.31
N THR A 81 18.11 -0.53 -22.14
CA THR A 81 19.13 -0.80 -21.10
C THR A 81 20.14 0.36 -21.00
N PRO A 82 19.76 1.50 -20.42
CA PRO A 82 20.63 2.68 -20.40
C PRO A 82 22.00 2.36 -19.84
N GLY A 83 23.06 2.76 -20.53
CA GLY A 83 24.46 2.43 -20.16
C GLY A 83 24.95 3.09 -18.87
N SER A 84 24.12 3.92 -18.20
CA SER A 84 24.47 4.60 -16.96
C SER A 84 23.53 4.19 -15.83
N PRO A 85 24.05 3.73 -14.67
CA PRO A 85 23.26 3.45 -13.48
C PRO A 85 22.35 4.62 -13.06
N ALA A 86 22.85 5.85 -13.14
CA ALA A 86 22.09 7.03 -12.81
C ALA A 86 20.88 7.23 -13.73
N ALA A 87 21.02 6.93 -15.02
CA ALA A 87 19.90 6.99 -15.96
C ALA A 87 18.83 5.93 -15.65
N VAL A 88 19.23 4.72 -15.31
CA VAL A 88 18.31 3.66 -14.89
C VAL A 88 17.56 4.05 -13.63
N LEU A 89 18.28 4.49 -12.59
CA LEU A 89 17.68 4.95 -11.33
C LEU A 89 16.71 6.10 -11.55
N GLY A 90 17.11 7.08 -12.40
CA GLY A 90 16.25 8.21 -12.77
C GLY A 90 14.96 7.76 -13.49
N LEU A 91 15.06 6.85 -14.46
CA LEU A 91 13.91 6.31 -15.17
C LEU A 91 12.98 5.49 -14.25
N LEU A 92 13.54 4.67 -13.37
CA LEU A 92 12.74 3.94 -12.36
C LEU A 92 12.03 4.88 -11.41
N ALA A 93 12.70 5.95 -10.96
CA ALA A 93 12.07 6.98 -10.11
C ALA A 93 10.96 7.75 -10.85
N VAL A 94 11.18 8.12 -12.12
CA VAL A 94 10.16 8.75 -12.96
C VAL A 94 8.98 7.81 -13.20
N GLY A 95 9.24 6.52 -13.44
CA GLY A 95 8.20 5.50 -13.55
C GLY A 95 7.35 5.39 -12.27
N GLY A 96 8.00 5.39 -11.10
CA GLY A 96 7.31 5.39 -9.80
C GLY A 96 6.52 6.67 -9.56
N ALA A 97 7.10 7.83 -9.90
CA ALA A 97 6.44 9.12 -9.83
C ALA A 97 5.17 9.15 -10.70
N ALA A 98 5.22 8.57 -11.89
CA ALA A 98 4.08 8.47 -12.78
C ALA A 98 3.02 7.46 -12.29
N ALA A 99 3.44 6.30 -11.75
CA ALA A 99 2.56 5.29 -11.18
C ALA A 99 1.73 5.82 -10.01
N ALA A 100 2.23 6.81 -9.26
CA ALA A 100 1.53 7.46 -8.16
C ALA A 100 0.15 8.04 -8.56
N SER A 101 -0.02 8.39 -9.83
CA SER A 101 -1.30 8.86 -10.40
C SER A 101 -2.45 7.91 -10.12
N VAL A 102 -2.21 6.59 -10.25
CA VAL A 102 -3.21 5.55 -10.04
C VAL A 102 -3.57 5.42 -8.57
N PHE A 103 -2.59 5.49 -7.68
CA PHE A 103 -2.82 5.41 -6.24
C PHE A 103 -3.68 6.57 -5.73
N ALA A 104 -3.45 7.77 -6.24
CA ALA A 104 -4.18 8.98 -5.86
C ALA A 104 -5.59 9.04 -6.49
N ALA A 105 -5.72 8.73 -7.79
CA ALA A 105 -6.98 8.92 -8.53
C ALA A 105 -8.00 7.79 -8.32
N ASN A 106 -7.54 6.53 -8.20
CA ASN A 106 -8.42 5.37 -8.17
C ASN A 106 -9.40 5.35 -6.98
N GLY A 107 -8.95 5.80 -5.80
CA GLY A 107 -9.84 5.90 -4.62
C GLY A 107 -10.97 6.90 -4.82
N ARG A 108 -10.69 8.03 -5.50
CA ARG A 108 -11.68 9.05 -5.80
C ARG A 108 -12.78 8.56 -6.77
N MET A 109 -12.43 7.72 -7.75
CA MET A 109 -13.42 7.07 -8.62
C MET A 109 -14.48 6.30 -7.84
N ILE A 110 -14.08 5.60 -6.76
CA ILE A 110 -15.03 4.86 -5.92
C ILE A 110 -16.03 5.81 -5.27
N MET A 111 -15.56 6.96 -4.78
CA MET A 111 -16.44 7.95 -4.16
C MET A 111 -17.50 8.49 -5.11
N GLY A 112 -17.18 8.59 -6.39
CA GLY A 112 -18.09 9.13 -7.41
C GLY A 112 -19.08 8.12 -8.00
N TRP A 113 -18.70 6.84 -8.08
CA TRP A 113 -19.52 5.80 -8.70
C TRP A 113 -20.37 4.99 -7.73
N PHE A 114 -19.91 4.85 -6.46
CA PHE A 114 -20.57 3.99 -5.48
C PHE A 114 -21.29 4.82 -4.42
N PRO A 115 -22.55 4.43 -4.03
CA PRO A 115 -23.23 5.04 -2.91
C PRO A 115 -22.48 4.74 -1.61
N ARG A 116 -22.73 5.56 -0.57
CA ARG A 116 -22.02 5.42 0.73
C ARG A 116 -22.11 4.02 1.33
N THR A 117 -23.21 3.32 1.09
CA THR A 117 -23.48 1.96 1.59
C THR A 117 -22.65 0.85 0.91
N GLU A 118 -21.96 1.15 -0.19
CA GLU A 118 -21.17 0.20 -0.98
C GLU A 118 -19.69 0.58 -1.11
N ARG A 119 -19.31 1.77 -0.63
CA ARG A 119 -17.94 2.29 -0.76
C ARG A 119 -16.93 1.46 -0.01
N GLY A 120 -17.30 0.90 1.15
CA GLY A 120 -16.44 0.02 1.93
C GLY A 120 -16.08 -1.24 1.15
N LEU A 121 -17.08 -1.92 0.59
CA LEU A 121 -16.86 -3.08 -0.27
C LEU A 121 -16.00 -2.73 -1.49
N ALA A 122 -16.36 -1.68 -2.22
CA ALA A 122 -15.63 -1.27 -3.42
C ALA A 122 -14.16 -0.90 -3.11
N MET A 123 -13.91 -0.22 -1.99
CA MET A 123 -12.56 0.10 -1.54
C MET A 123 -11.81 -1.14 -1.07
N GLY A 124 -12.45 -2.07 -0.37
CA GLY A 124 -11.88 -3.36 0.03
C GLY A 124 -11.42 -4.15 -1.19
N ILE A 125 -12.27 -4.27 -2.22
CA ILE A 125 -11.92 -4.90 -3.51
C ILE A 125 -10.75 -4.17 -4.17
N ARG A 126 -10.76 -2.84 -4.20
CA ARG A 126 -9.65 -2.05 -4.75
C ARG A 126 -8.33 -2.37 -4.06
N GLN A 127 -8.33 -2.50 -2.74
CA GLN A 127 -7.12 -2.72 -1.95
C GLN A 127 -6.48 -4.11 -2.17
N THR A 128 -7.19 -5.07 -2.79
CA THR A 128 -6.59 -6.34 -3.22
C THR A 128 -5.66 -6.18 -4.43
N SER A 129 -5.71 -5.06 -5.13
CA SER A 129 -4.86 -4.80 -6.30
C SER A 129 -3.36 -4.80 -5.96
N GLN A 130 -2.99 -4.37 -4.74
CA GLN A 130 -1.59 -4.36 -4.32
C GLN A 130 -1.02 -5.77 -4.14
N PRO A 131 -1.61 -6.67 -3.32
CA PRO A 131 -1.12 -8.04 -3.23
C PRO A 131 -1.18 -8.79 -4.57
N LEU A 132 -2.17 -8.52 -5.43
CA LEU A 132 -2.23 -9.09 -6.78
C LEU A 132 -1.06 -8.63 -7.66
N GLY A 133 -0.70 -7.35 -7.60
CA GLY A 133 0.46 -6.83 -8.33
C GLY A 133 1.78 -7.42 -7.84
N VAL A 134 1.95 -7.54 -6.52
CA VAL A 134 3.13 -8.18 -5.92
C VAL A 134 3.20 -9.67 -6.29
N ALA A 135 2.07 -10.39 -6.23
CA ALA A 135 2.00 -11.80 -6.62
C ALA A 135 2.35 -11.99 -8.10
N LEU A 136 1.80 -11.16 -8.99
CA LEU A 136 2.14 -11.18 -10.42
C LEU A 136 3.63 -10.99 -10.64
N ALA A 137 4.22 -9.99 -10.00
CA ALA A 137 5.65 -9.73 -10.09
C ALA A 137 6.49 -10.89 -9.57
N GLY A 138 6.15 -11.42 -8.38
CA GLY A 138 6.87 -12.55 -7.76
C GLY A 138 6.81 -13.84 -8.55
N LEU A 139 5.70 -14.10 -9.26
CA LEU A 139 5.56 -15.28 -10.11
C LEU A 139 6.29 -15.17 -11.43
N VAL A 140 6.38 -13.97 -12.01
CA VAL A 140 6.85 -13.81 -13.40
C VAL A 140 8.28 -13.27 -13.46
N LEU A 141 8.60 -12.25 -12.64
CA LEU A 141 9.87 -11.52 -12.81
C LEU A 141 11.12 -12.37 -12.54
N PRO A 142 11.19 -13.20 -11.47
CA PRO A 142 12.41 -13.99 -11.22
C PRO A 142 12.74 -14.96 -12.36
N GLY A 143 11.74 -15.71 -12.84
CA GLY A 143 11.94 -16.68 -13.92
C GLY A 143 12.26 -16.01 -15.26
N LEU A 144 11.70 -14.83 -15.54
CA LEU A 144 12.02 -14.07 -16.73
C LEU A 144 13.41 -13.44 -16.64
N ALA A 145 13.75 -12.84 -15.49
CA ALA A 145 15.03 -12.21 -15.25
C ALA A 145 16.21 -13.20 -15.41
N GLN A 146 16.07 -14.45 -14.95
CA GLN A 146 17.07 -15.50 -15.15
C GLN A 146 17.32 -15.82 -16.62
N ARG A 147 16.35 -15.59 -17.50
CA ARG A 147 16.45 -15.91 -18.93
C ARG A 147 16.85 -14.72 -19.79
N THR A 148 16.44 -13.54 -19.45
CA THR A 148 16.56 -12.34 -20.29
C THR A 148 17.37 -11.22 -19.66
N GLY A 149 17.66 -11.32 -18.38
CA GLY A 149 18.29 -10.27 -17.59
C GLY A 149 17.29 -9.48 -16.75
N ALA A 150 17.82 -8.81 -15.72
CA ALA A 150 17.01 -8.09 -14.74
C ALA A 150 16.21 -6.93 -15.35
N PHE A 151 16.84 -6.09 -16.18
CA PHE A 151 16.16 -4.95 -16.80
C PHE A 151 15.17 -5.36 -17.89
N PRO A 152 15.49 -6.27 -18.83
CA PRO A 152 14.52 -6.77 -19.80
C PRO A 152 13.27 -7.40 -19.16
N ALA A 153 13.36 -8.00 -17.97
CA ALA A 153 12.21 -8.55 -17.28
C ALA A 153 11.14 -7.49 -16.94
N LEU A 154 11.53 -6.22 -16.82
CA LEU A 154 10.61 -5.10 -16.58
C LEU A 154 9.65 -4.83 -17.75
N VAL A 155 9.86 -5.49 -18.91
CA VAL A 155 8.89 -5.43 -20.03
C VAL A 155 7.49 -5.89 -19.60
N VAL A 156 7.40 -6.84 -18.66
CA VAL A 156 6.11 -7.36 -18.18
C VAL A 156 5.30 -6.29 -17.42
N PRO A 157 5.79 -5.68 -16.34
CA PRO A 157 5.04 -4.62 -15.69
C PRO A 157 4.80 -3.40 -16.61
N ALA A 158 5.72 -3.07 -17.53
CA ALA A 158 5.50 -2.03 -18.53
C ALA A 158 4.33 -2.38 -19.47
N ALA A 159 4.26 -3.62 -19.96
CA ALA A 159 3.16 -4.09 -20.81
C ALA A 159 1.82 -4.10 -20.06
N VAL A 160 1.79 -4.53 -18.79
CA VAL A 160 0.57 -4.48 -17.97
C VAL A 160 0.12 -3.04 -17.76
N CYS A 161 1.03 -2.10 -17.52
CA CYS A 161 0.71 -0.68 -17.42
C CYS A 161 0.19 -0.11 -18.75
N LEU A 162 0.74 -0.53 -19.90
CA LEU A 162 0.26 -0.14 -21.22
C LEU A 162 -1.17 -0.61 -21.47
N VAL A 163 -1.44 -1.89 -21.24
CA VAL A 163 -2.79 -2.47 -21.37
C VAL A 163 -3.75 -1.75 -20.43
N ALA A 164 -3.33 -1.49 -19.21
CA ALA A 164 -4.15 -0.74 -18.25
C ALA A 164 -4.40 0.71 -18.71
N ALA A 165 -3.39 1.39 -19.30
CA ALA A 165 -3.56 2.74 -19.86
C ALA A 165 -4.60 2.76 -20.98
N VAL A 166 -4.51 1.81 -21.91
CA VAL A 166 -5.47 1.67 -23.01
C VAL A 166 -6.87 1.42 -22.47
N LEU A 167 -7.03 0.48 -21.54
CA LEU A 167 -8.33 0.20 -20.93
C LEU A 167 -8.90 1.38 -20.16
N VAL A 168 -8.06 2.15 -19.47
CA VAL A 168 -8.49 3.39 -18.80
C VAL A 168 -9.01 4.39 -19.82
N VAL A 169 -8.32 4.56 -20.96
CA VAL A 169 -8.75 5.48 -22.02
C VAL A 169 -10.05 5.02 -22.68
N VAL A 170 -10.23 3.71 -22.89
CA VAL A 170 -11.40 3.18 -23.64
C VAL A 170 -12.61 3.00 -22.75
N VAL A 171 -12.43 2.45 -21.55
CA VAL A 171 -13.54 1.96 -20.70
C VAL A 171 -13.90 2.93 -19.58
N VAL A 172 -12.89 3.60 -18.99
CA VAL A 172 -13.12 4.42 -17.79
C VAL A 172 -13.84 5.71 -18.15
N ARG A 173 -14.86 6.03 -17.37
CA ARG A 173 -15.58 7.30 -17.42
C ARG A 173 -15.43 7.99 -16.07
N ASP A 174 -15.18 9.29 -16.10
CA ASP A 174 -15.17 10.07 -14.87
C ASP A 174 -16.60 10.15 -14.29
N PRO A 175 -16.76 10.02 -12.95
CA PRO A 175 -18.07 10.21 -12.32
C PRO A 175 -18.55 11.65 -12.52
N ALA A 176 -19.88 11.83 -12.49
CA ALA A 176 -20.47 13.17 -12.54
C ALA A 176 -19.95 14.02 -11.37
N ARG A 177 -19.46 15.20 -11.69
CA ARG A 177 -18.99 16.15 -10.67
C ARG A 177 -20.14 17.10 -10.34
N PRO A 178 -20.41 17.37 -9.06
CA PRO A 178 -21.30 18.48 -8.73
C PRO A 178 -20.75 19.76 -9.38
N PRO A 179 -21.63 20.63 -9.92
CA PRO A 179 -21.21 21.91 -10.44
C PRO A 179 -20.37 22.65 -9.38
N ARG A 180 -19.25 23.23 -9.80
CA ARG A 180 -18.55 24.20 -8.95
C ARG A 180 -19.49 25.40 -8.82
N THR A 181 -20.30 25.43 -7.78
CA THR A 181 -21.02 26.64 -7.43
C THR A 181 -19.98 27.71 -7.15
N ALA A 182 -20.15 28.86 -7.80
CA ALA A 182 -19.26 30.02 -7.65
C ALA A 182 -19.31 30.63 -6.24
N GLU A 183 -20.19 30.13 -5.39
CA GLU A 183 -20.36 30.56 -4.00
C GLU A 183 -19.42 29.78 -3.08
N GLY A 184 -18.32 30.42 -2.76
CA GLY A 184 -17.39 30.05 -1.72
C GLY A 184 -16.30 29.06 -2.20
N ALA A 185 -15.06 29.51 -2.14
CA ALA A 185 -13.93 28.59 -2.13
C ALA A 185 -14.17 27.57 -1.02
N VAL A 186 -14.43 26.29 -1.40
CA VAL A 186 -14.57 25.21 -0.42
C VAL A 186 -13.34 25.25 0.46
N GLY A 187 -13.52 25.64 1.73
CA GLY A 187 -12.43 25.76 2.67
C GLY A 187 -11.64 24.45 2.76
N THR A 188 -10.40 24.54 3.12
CA THR A 188 -9.60 23.32 3.29
C THR A 188 -10.17 22.47 4.43
N PRO A 189 -10.43 21.17 4.21
CA PRO A 189 -10.92 20.27 5.27
C PRO A 189 -9.87 20.04 6.37
N TYR A 190 -8.64 20.47 6.14
CA TYR A 190 -7.51 20.38 7.06
C TYR A 190 -7.49 21.45 8.18
N ARG A 191 -8.48 22.35 8.21
CA ARG A 191 -8.70 23.24 9.36
C ARG A 191 -9.22 22.47 10.58
N SER A 192 -9.97 21.38 10.35
CA SER A 192 -10.37 20.45 11.41
C SER A 192 -9.26 19.43 11.70
N PRO A 193 -9.01 19.05 12.95
CA PRO A 193 -8.03 18.02 13.30
C PRO A 193 -8.48 16.60 12.90
N VAL A 194 -9.72 16.40 12.49
CA VAL A 194 -10.30 15.09 12.21
C VAL A 194 -9.51 14.34 11.15
N LEU A 195 -9.25 14.95 9.99
CA LEU A 195 -8.46 14.33 8.91
C LEU A 195 -7.03 14.00 9.35
N TRP A 196 -6.38 14.91 10.07
CA TRP A 196 -5.03 14.67 10.59
C TRP A 196 -4.98 13.48 11.55
N ARG A 197 -6.00 13.35 12.40
CA ARG A 197 -6.15 12.21 13.32
C ARG A 197 -6.35 10.91 12.54
N VAL A 198 -7.19 10.89 11.49
CA VAL A 198 -7.39 9.70 10.65
C VAL A 198 -6.12 9.32 9.92
N HIS A 199 -5.38 10.29 9.33
CA HIS A 199 -4.08 10.05 8.69
C HIS A 199 -3.06 9.46 9.66
N ALA A 200 -2.94 10.05 10.84
CA ALA A 200 -2.02 9.57 11.87
C ALA A 200 -2.40 8.16 12.37
N ALA A 201 -3.68 7.92 12.66
CA ALA A 201 -4.16 6.59 13.06
C ALA A 201 -3.86 5.54 11.99
N SER A 202 -4.10 5.87 10.72
CA SER A 202 -3.82 4.97 9.61
C SER A 202 -2.32 4.69 9.42
N ALA A 203 -1.47 5.71 9.57
CA ALA A 203 -0.02 5.52 9.51
C ALA A 203 0.47 4.62 10.66
N MET A 204 -0.10 4.77 11.87
CA MET A 204 0.22 3.90 13.01
C MET A 204 -0.23 2.45 12.77
N LEU A 205 -1.34 2.22 12.07
CA LEU A 205 -1.84 0.88 11.74
C LEU A 205 -1.00 0.17 10.66
N VAL A 206 -0.22 0.90 9.89
CA VAL A 206 0.75 0.29 8.95
C VAL A 206 1.90 -0.39 9.69
N VAL A 207 2.28 0.09 10.88
CA VAL A 207 3.39 -0.50 11.67
C VAL A 207 3.17 -1.98 11.97
N PRO A 208 2.06 -2.44 12.59
CA PRO A 208 1.83 -3.86 12.83
C PRO A 208 1.76 -4.68 11.53
N GLN A 209 1.17 -4.14 10.46
CA GLN A 209 1.13 -4.81 9.16
C GLN A 209 2.54 -5.13 8.65
N PHE A 210 3.44 -4.15 8.67
CA PHE A 210 4.81 -4.34 8.19
C PHE A 210 5.70 -5.07 9.19
N ALA A 211 5.40 -5.06 10.48
CA ALA A 211 6.03 -5.93 11.46
C ALA A 211 5.82 -7.42 11.10
N PHE A 212 4.57 -7.84 10.89
CA PHE A 212 4.27 -9.22 10.52
C PHE A 212 4.75 -9.59 9.12
N SER A 213 4.62 -8.71 8.13
CA SER A 213 5.00 -9.03 6.76
C SER A 213 6.51 -9.07 6.54
N ALA A 214 7.29 -8.22 7.22
CA ALA A 214 8.73 -8.17 7.08
C ALA A 214 9.43 -9.30 7.87
N PHE A 215 8.92 -9.61 9.07
CA PHE A 215 9.61 -10.54 9.98
C PHE A 215 8.95 -11.91 10.10
N GLY A 216 7.75 -12.11 9.58
CA GLY A 216 7.00 -13.35 9.74
C GLY A 216 7.75 -14.57 9.18
N THR A 217 8.26 -14.49 7.95
CA THR A 217 9.01 -15.59 7.33
C THR A 217 10.31 -15.86 8.08
N GLU A 218 11.06 -14.81 8.40
CA GLU A 218 12.33 -14.92 9.15
C GLU A 218 12.11 -15.56 10.51
N TYR A 219 11.06 -15.15 11.23
CA TYR A 219 10.67 -15.73 12.50
C TYR A 219 10.38 -17.24 12.40
N LEU A 220 9.57 -17.64 11.41
CA LEU A 220 9.25 -19.07 11.22
C LEU A 220 10.48 -19.90 10.91
N VAL A 221 11.39 -19.38 10.08
CA VAL A 221 12.60 -20.12 9.68
C VAL A 221 13.63 -20.13 10.81
N ARG A 222 13.96 -18.97 11.40
CA ARG A 222 15.06 -18.84 12.35
C ARG A 222 14.70 -19.22 13.77
N GLN A 223 13.50 -18.86 14.22
CA GLN A 223 13.08 -19.12 15.60
C GLN A 223 12.30 -20.43 15.74
N GLN A 224 11.48 -20.78 14.74
CA GLN A 224 10.63 -21.95 14.79
C GLN A 224 11.22 -23.16 14.03
N GLY A 225 12.35 -23.00 13.33
CA GLY A 225 13.02 -24.08 12.60
C GLY A 225 12.24 -24.58 11.36
N TRP A 226 11.31 -23.81 10.84
CA TRP A 226 10.55 -24.22 9.64
C TRP A 226 11.44 -24.24 8.42
N GLY A 227 11.18 -25.16 7.49
CA GLY A 227 11.78 -25.10 6.17
C GLY A 227 11.27 -23.85 5.40
N VAL A 228 12.14 -23.24 4.61
CA VAL A 228 11.84 -22.00 3.85
C VAL A 228 10.59 -22.14 2.99
N ALA A 229 10.40 -23.30 2.33
CA ALA A 229 9.21 -23.57 1.51
C ALA A 229 7.91 -23.60 2.36
N GLY A 230 7.95 -24.23 3.54
CA GLY A 230 6.80 -24.28 4.46
C GLY A 230 6.44 -22.91 5.01
N ALA A 231 7.44 -22.12 5.43
CA ALA A 231 7.26 -20.76 5.90
C ALA A 231 6.69 -19.86 4.79
N GLY A 232 7.20 -19.98 3.56
CA GLY A 232 6.69 -19.25 2.39
C GLY A 232 5.23 -19.60 2.07
N ALA A 233 4.89 -20.90 2.09
CA ALA A 233 3.51 -21.35 1.87
C ALA A 233 2.54 -20.82 2.93
N PHE A 234 2.94 -20.86 4.20
CA PHE A 234 2.16 -20.31 5.31
C PHE A 234 1.88 -18.80 5.12
N VAL A 235 2.93 -18.02 4.83
CA VAL A 235 2.79 -16.58 4.60
C VAL A 235 1.91 -16.31 3.38
N ALA A 236 2.00 -17.10 2.31
CA ALA A 236 1.15 -16.96 1.12
C ALA A 236 -0.34 -17.16 1.47
N VAL A 237 -0.67 -18.20 2.26
CA VAL A 237 -2.04 -18.45 2.73
C VAL A 237 -2.55 -17.28 3.59
N VAL A 238 -1.71 -16.78 4.51
CA VAL A 238 -2.05 -15.62 5.36
C VAL A 238 -2.30 -14.37 4.51
N GLN A 239 -1.51 -14.14 3.46
CA GLN A 239 -1.70 -13.01 2.55
C GLN A 239 -3.01 -13.09 1.76
N ILE A 240 -3.40 -14.30 1.32
CA ILE A 240 -4.69 -14.53 0.67
C ILE A 240 -5.84 -14.24 1.66
N ALA A 241 -5.76 -14.78 2.87
CA ALA A 241 -6.75 -14.51 3.92
C ALA A 241 -6.81 -13.01 4.27
N GLY A 242 -5.66 -12.33 4.30
CA GLY A 242 -5.57 -10.88 4.47
C GLY A 242 -6.24 -10.10 3.33
N ALA A 243 -6.10 -10.55 2.08
CA ALA A 243 -6.82 -9.93 0.96
C ALA A 243 -8.34 -10.08 1.10
N VAL A 244 -8.81 -11.25 1.54
CA VAL A 244 -10.24 -11.50 1.82
C VAL A 244 -10.72 -10.65 3.00
N SER A 245 -9.92 -10.48 4.04
CA SER A 245 -10.27 -9.66 5.21
C SER A 245 -10.51 -8.19 4.86
N ARG A 246 -9.78 -7.64 3.88
CA ARG A 246 -10.00 -6.27 3.37
C ARG A 246 -11.39 -6.09 2.75
N ILE A 247 -11.87 -7.10 2.04
CA ILE A 247 -13.22 -7.12 1.47
C ILE A 247 -14.25 -7.26 2.61
N GLY A 248 -14.01 -8.20 3.52
CA GLY A 248 -14.88 -8.44 4.67
C GLY A 248 -15.04 -7.22 5.58
N SER A 249 -13.96 -6.52 5.86
CA SER A 249 -14.00 -5.27 6.66
C SER A 249 -14.75 -4.16 5.94
N GLY A 250 -14.63 -4.07 4.61
CA GLY A 250 -15.41 -3.15 3.80
C GLY A 250 -16.91 -3.39 3.92
N VAL A 251 -17.34 -4.65 3.74
CA VAL A 251 -18.76 -5.06 3.92
C VAL A 251 -19.22 -4.79 5.36
N TRP A 252 -18.40 -5.12 6.35
CA TRP A 252 -18.73 -4.85 7.76
C TRP A 252 -18.95 -3.37 8.01
N SER A 253 -18.06 -2.51 7.51
CA SER A 253 -18.17 -1.06 7.60
C SER A 253 -19.43 -0.51 6.94
N ASP A 254 -19.80 -1.04 5.77
CA ASP A 254 -21.02 -0.65 5.06
C ASP A 254 -22.29 -1.02 5.88
N ARG A 255 -22.31 -2.21 6.50
CA ARG A 255 -23.43 -2.66 7.34
C ARG A 255 -23.56 -1.86 8.63
N VAL A 256 -22.45 -1.48 9.24
CA VAL A 256 -22.43 -0.68 10.48
C VAL A 256 -22.70 0.81 10.21
N GLY A 257 -22.57 1.25 8.96
CA GLY A 257 -22.71 2.65 8.55
C GLY A 257 -21.60 3.56 9.10
N SER A 258 -20.44 2.99 9.47
CA SER A 258 -19.30 3.71 10.03
C SER A 258 -17.99 3.14 9.46
N ARG A 259 -17.04 4.01 9.14
CA ARG A 259 -15.68 3.63 8.72
C ARG A 259 -14.74 3.54 9.92
N LEU A 260 -14.89 4.47 10.84
CA LEU A 260 -13.96 4.67 11.94
C LEU A 260 -14.19 3.72 13.12
N ARG A 261 -15.45 3.24 13.34
CA ARG A 261 -15.73 2.23 14.38
C ARG A 261 -15.02 0.91 14.11
N PRO A 262 -15.20 0.25 12.95
CA PRO A 262 -14.45 -0.96 12.61
C PRO A 262 -12.93 -0.72 12.59
N MET A 263 -12.46 0.42 12.07
CA MET A 263 -11.04 0.78 12.07
C MET A 263 -10.46 0.78 13.50
N ARG A 264 -11.16 1.41 14.47
CA ARG A 264 -10.73 1.42 15.87
C ARG A 264 -10.76 0.02 16.51
N GLN A 265 -11.74 -0.81 16.16
CA GLN A 265 -11.81 -2.19 16.66
C GLN A 265 -10.67 -3.07 16.10
N LEU A 266 -10.33 -2.88 14.82
CA LEU A 266 -9.16 -3.52 14.21
C LEU A 266 -7.84 -3.03 14.84
N ALA A 267 -7.76 -1.74 15.21
CA ALA A 267 -6.62 -1.22 15.97
C ALA A 267 -6.44 -1.94 17.33
N VAL A 268 -7.54 -2.14 18.08
CA VAL A 268 -7.51 -2.94 19.31
C VAL A 268 -7.09 -4.39 19.02
N GLY A 269 -7.63 -5.00 17.96
CA GLY A 269 -7.22 -6.34 17.53
C GLY A 269 -5.74 -6.41 17.18
N ALA A 270 -5.18 -5.38 16.54
CA ALA A 270 -3.76 -5.31 16.22
C ALA A 270 -2.88 -5.21 17.49
N VAL A 271 -3.30 -4.44 18.49
CA VAL A 271 -2.61 -4.41 19.82
C VAL A 271 -2.60 -5.80 20.43
N LEU A 272 -3.76 -6.43 20.53
CA LEU A 272 -3.90 -7.74 21.17
C LEU A 272 -3.04 -8.81 20.47
N VAL A 273 -3.07 -8.84 19.15
CA VAL A 273 -2.33 -9.84 18.36
C VAL A 273 -0.82 -9.65 18.47
N LEU A 274 -0.32 -8.40 18.52
CA LEU A 274 1.11 -8.13 18.75
C LEU A 274 1.55 -8.55 20.15
N LEU A 275 0.74 -8.30 21.17
CA LEU A 275 1.03 -8.72 22.53
C LEU A 275 0.95 -10.25 22.70
N VAL A 276 -0.02 -10.90 22.03
CA VAL A 276 -0.12 -12.36 22.00
C VAL A 276 1.08 -12.97 21.28
N PHE A 277 1.56 -12.35 20.19
CA PHE A 277 2.78 -12.78 19.51
C PHE A 277 3.99 -12.67 20.46
N ALA A 278 4.16 -11.53 21.13
CA ALA A 278 5.25 -11.29 22.06
C ALA A 278 5.24 -12.29 23.23
N LEU A 279 4.07 -12.56 23.79
CA LEU A 279 3.89 -13.57 24.83
C LEU A 279 4.20 -14.98 24.29
N GLY A 280 3.70 -15.31 23.11
CA GLY A 280 3.94 -16.59 22.45
C GLY A 280 5.42 -16.86 22.21
N ASP A 281 6.16 -15.86 21.71
CA ASP A 281 7.60 -15.96 21.51
C ASP A 281 8.34 -16.24 22.83
N ALA A 282 7.89 -15.63 23.93
CA ALA A 282 8.52 -15.80 25.23
C ALA A 282 8.20 -17.13 25.93
N VAL A 283 6.97 -17.68 25.80
CA VAL A 283 6.52 -18.81 26.65
C VAL A 283 5.87 -19.97 25.87
N ALA A 284 5.39 -19.77 24.66
CA ALA A 284 4.62 -20.78 23.92
C ALA A 284 4.74 -20.57 22.38
N PRO A 285 5.78 -21.11 21.73
CA PRO A 285 6.07 -20.87 20.32
C PRO A 285 4.89 -21.07 19.36
N TRP A 286 4.03 -22.07 19.60
CA TRP A 286 2.82 -22.30 18.80
C TRP A 286 1.84 -21.10 18.83
N LEU A 287 1.77 -20.39 19.98
CA LEU A 287 0.92 -19.23 20.15
C LEU A 287 1.44 -18.04 19.29
N ALA A 288 2.76 -17.88 19.18
CA ALA A 288 3.36 -16.89 18.29
C ALA A 288 3.02 -17.18 16.81
N VAL A 289 3.04 -18.45 16.39
CA VAL A 289 2.67 -18.86 15.02
C VAL A 289 1.20 -18.55 14.74
N VAL A 290 0.29 -18.84 15.68
CA VAL A 290 -1.14 -18.49 15.55
C VAL A 290 -1.31 -16.97 15.51
N ALA A 291 -0.62 -16.23 16.38
CA ALA A 291 -0.66 -14.78 16.39
C ALA A 291 -0.11 -14.17 15.08
N LEU A 292 0.90 -14.79 14.47
CA LEU A 292 1.43 -14.38 13.16
C LEU A 292 0.37 -14.55 12.06
N ALA A 293 -0.37 -15.68 12.06
CA ALA A 293 -1.46 -15.91 11.10
C ALA A 293 -2.59 -14.88 11.28
N VAL A 294 -3.09 -14.73 12.51
CA VAL A 294 -4.18 -13.79 12.82
C VAL A 294 -3.72 -12.35 12.59
N GLY A 295 -2.48 -12.03 12.96
CA GLY A 295 -1.88 -10.71 12.75
C GLY A 295 -1.80 -10.31 11.30
N GLY A 296 -1.34 -11.21 10.43
CA GLY A 296 -1.30 -10.95 8.98
C GLY A 296 -2.68 -10.73 8.34
N ILE A 297 -3.76 -11.20 8.99
CA ILE A 297 -5.14 -10.99 8.54
C ILE A 297 -5.72 -9.69 9.11
N VAL A 298 -5.59 -9.48 10.42
CA VAL A 298 -6.21 -8.35 11.14
C VAL A 298 -5.56 -7.03 10.77
N THR A 299 -4.23 -6.99 10.69
CA THR A 299 -3.47 -5.75 10.50
C THR A 299 -3.52 -5.18 9.08
N VAL A 300 -4.08 -5.90 8.13
CA VAL A 300 -4.30 -5.41 6.76
C VAL A 300 -5.76 -5.02 6.48
N ALA A 301 -6.66 -5.42 7.38
CA ALA A 301 -8.11 -5.28 7.16
C ALA A 301 -8.59 -3.83 7.20
N ASP A 302 -7.92 -2.93 7.92
CA ASP A 302 -8.28 -1.52 8.06
C ASP A 302 -7.97 -0.66 6.83
N ASN A 303 -7.07 -1.11 5.95
CA ASN A 303 -6.58 -0.30 4.82
C ASN A 303 -7.71 0.30 3.97
N GLY A 304 -8.73 -0.50 3.61
CA GLY A 304 -9.89 -0.02 2.86
C GLY A 304 -10.69 1.03 3.63
N LEU A 305 -10.87 0.82 4.93
CA LEU A 305 -11.64 1.69 5.82
C LEU A 305 -11.03 3.08 5.95
N ALA A 306 -9.72 3.14 6.19
CA ALA A 306 -8.98 4.38 6.32
C ALA A 306 -9.05 5.23 5.05
N PHE A 307 -8.85 4.62 3.87
CA PHE A 307 -8.96 5.32 2.58
C PHE A 307 -10.38 5.81 2.32
N THR A 308 -11.41 5.01 2.66
CA THR A 308 -12.81 5.41 2.50
C THR A 308 -13.13 6.58 3.42
N ALA A 309 -12.77 6.50 4.71
CA ALA A 309 -12.99 7.56 5.68
C ALA A 309 -12.34 8.89 5.24
N VAL A 310 -11.07 8.84 4.84
CA VAL A 310 -10.35 10.04 4.37
C VAL A 310 -11.06 10.67 3.16
N ALA A 311 -11.47 9.86 2.17
CA ALA A 311 -12.11 10.39 0.98
C ALA A 311 -13.52 10.95 1.27
N GLU A 312 -14.28 10.31 2.18
CA GLU A 312 -15.61 10.78 2.59
C GLU A 312 -15.52 12.08 3.39
N ILE A 313 -14.61 12.18 4.37
CA ILE A 313 -14.40 13.37 5.20
C ILE A 313 -13.84 14.54 4.38
N ALA A 314 -12.91 14.28 3.45
CA ALA A 314 -12.33 15.33 2.61
C ALA A 314 -13.32 15.90 1.59
N GLY A 315 -14.37 15.16 1.24
CA GLY A 315 -15.35 15.55 0.24
C GLY A 315 -14.81 15.50 -1.19
N SER A 316 -15.71 15.66 -2.18
CA SER A 316 -15.39 15.48 -3.59
C SER A 316 -14.33 16.44 -4.15
N ALA A 317 -14.20 17.63 -3.57
CA ALA A 317 -13.26 18.67 -4.02
C ALA A 317 -11.82 18.42 -3.57
N TRP A 318 -11.63 17.65 -2.47
CA TRP A 318 -10.33 17.44 -1.82
C TRP A 318 -9.91 15.98 -1.74
N SER A 319 -10.78 15.04 -2.11
CA SER A 319 -10.54 13.60 -1.91
C SER A 319 -9.26 13.10 -2.60
N GLY A 320 -8.90 13.62 -3.77
CA GLY A 320 -7.67 13.24 -4.46
C GLY A 320 -6.42 13.64 -3.67
N ARG A 321 -6.34 14.90 -3.22
CA ARG A 321 -5.23 15.39 -2.37
C ARG A 321 -5.17 14.66 -1.04
N ALA A 322 -6.31 14.46 -0.41
CA ALA A 322 -6.39 13.76 0.87
C ALA A 322 -5.92 12.31 0.76
N LEU A 323 -6.30 11.60 -0.30
CA LEU A 323 -5.82 10.25 -0.61
C LEU A 323 -4.31 10.25 -0.94
N GLY A 324 -3.79 11.29 -1.57
CA GLY A 324 -2.36 11.48 -1.78
C GLY A 324 -1.60 11.59 -0.45
N ILE A 325 -2.07 12.44 0.47
CA ILE A 325 -1.50 12.59 1.82
C ILE A 325 -1.57 11.27 2.60
N GLN A 326 -2.72 10.59 2.54
CA GLN A 326 -2.92 9.28 3.16
C GLN A 326 -1.89 8.25 2.68
N ASN A 327 -1.74 8.11 1.36
CA ASN A 327 -0.76 7.20 0.78
C ASN A 327 0.67 7.57 1.18
N THR A 328 1.03 8.85 1.16
CA THR A 328 2.36 9.31 1.56
C THR A 328 2.66 8.91 3.01
N GLY A 329 1.75 9.19 3.95
CA GLY A 329 1.93 8.83 5.36
C GLY A 329 2.09 7.33 5.57
N GLN A 330 1.26 6.52 4.91
CA GLN A 330 1.36 5.06 4.98
C GLN A 330 2.67 4.53 4.38
N ASN A 331 3.12 5.05 3.25
CA ASN A 331 4.37 4.61 2.62
C ASN A 331 5.60 5.01 3.45
N VAL A 332 5.59 6.18 4.09
CA VAL A 332 6.65 6.56 5.03
C VAL A 332 6.69 5.58 6.21
N ALA A 333 5.55 5.31 6.85
CA ALA A 333 5.47 4.36 7.96
C ALA A 333 5.92 2.95 7.55
N SER A 334 5.49 2.48 6.36
CA SER A 334 5.87 1.16 5.85
C SER A 334 7.36 1.02 5.57
N SER A 335 8.01 2.08 5.12
CA SER A 335 9.46 2.09 4.83
C SER A 335 10.29 2.14 6.11
N LEU A 336 9.83 2.88 7.11
CA LEU A 336 10.55 3.03 8.39
C LEU A 336 10.39 1.82 9.31
N THR A 337 9.24 1.14 9.27
CA THR A 337 8.93 0.05 10.21
C THR A 337 9.94 -1.09 10.16
N PRO A 338 10.29 -1.69 8.99
CA PRO A 338 11.25 -2.79 8.97
C PRO A 338 12.63 -2.40 9.49
N VAL A 339 13.06 -1.16 9.22
CA VAL A 339 14.37 -0.65 9.66
C VAL A 339 14.39 -0.47 11.17
N ALA A 340 13.41 0.27 11.72
CA ALA A 340 13.34 0.56 13.15
C ALA A 340 13.09 -0.72 13.98
N LEU A 341 12.12 -1.53 13.54
CA LEU A 341 11.78 -2.78 14.24
C LEU A 341 12.90 -3.81 14.09
N GLY A 342 13.56 -3.91 12.93
CA GLY A 342 14.69 -4.81 12.72
C GLY A 342 15.88 -4.48 13.62
N ALA A 343 16.21 -3.18 13.78
CA ALA A 343 17.23 -2.74 14.72
C ALA A 343 16.85 -3.10 16.17
N LEU A 344 15.58 -2.89 16.55
CA LEU A 344 15.09 -3.22 17.89
C LEU A 344 15.11 -4.73 18.15
N VAL A 345 14.57 -5.54 17.24
CA VAL A 345 14.55 -7.02 17.35
C VAL A 345 15.97 -7.58 17.40
N GLY A 346 16.89 -7.00 16.63
CA GLY A 346 18.31 -7.42 16.64
C GLY A 346 18.99 -7.26 18.00
N VAL A 347 18.57 -6.31 18.81
CA VAL A 347 19.13 -6.05 20.15
C VAL A 347 18.33 -6.73 21.26
N THR A 348 16.98 -6.75 21.15
CA THR A 348 16.11 -7.13 22.27
C THR A 348 15.35 -8.44 22.04
N GLY A 349 15.40 -9.01 20.83
CA GLY A 349 14.62 -10.17 20.43
C GLY A 349 13.20 -9.83 19.97
N TYR A 350 12.51 -10.85 19.46
CA TYR A 350 11.19 -10.71 18.85
C TYR A 350 10.11 -10.32 19.85
N ALA A 351 10.09 -10.94 21.04
CA ALA A 351 9.08 -10.66 22.06
C ALA A 351 9.02 -9.16 22.41
N VAL A 352 10.17 -8.57 22.75
CA VAL A 352 10.26 -7.15 23.13
C VAL A 352 9.98 -6.26 21.89
N GLY A 353 10.55 -6.58 20.73
CA GLY A 353 10.33 -5.81 19.50
C GLY A 353 8.85 -5.70 19.14
N PHE A 354 8.11 -6.80 19.16
CA PHE A 354 6.68 -6.83 18.84
C PHE A 354 5.82 -6.23 19.95
N ALA A 355 6.20 -6.36 21.22
CA ALA A 355 5.54 -5.66 22.33
C ALA A 355 5.66 -4.14 22.17
N VAL A 356 6.83 -3.63 21.78
CA VAL A 356 7.03 -2.20 21.51
C VAL A 356 6.26 -1.78 20.26
N ALA A 357 6.22 -2.59 19.20
CA ALA A 357 5.42 -2.32 18.01
C ALA A 357 3.92 -2.17 18.32
N ALA A 358 3.40 -2.79 19.39
CA ALA A 358 2.01 -2.66 19.83
C ALA A 358 1.64 -1.24 20.30
N VAL A 359 2.62 -0.39 20.61
CA VAL A 359 2.38 1.03 20.95
C VAL A 359 1.78 1.78 19.76
N ALA A 360 2.17 1.48 18.53
CA ALA A 360 1.65 2.17 17.35
C ALA A 360 0.12 1.96 17.18
N PRO A 361 -0.42 0.73 17.10
CA PRO A 361 -1.87 0.55 17.02
C PRO A 361 -2.59 1.00 18.30
N LEU A 362 -1.96 0.98 19.48
CA LEU A 362 -2.54 1.54 20.71
C LEU A 362 -2.77 3.06 20.57
N LEU A 363 -1.81 3.79 20.03
CA LEU A 363 -1.97 5.21 19.70
C LEU A 363 -3.07 5.40 18.65
N ALA A 364 -3.19 4.52 17.65
CA ALA A 364 -4.25 4.58 16.66
C ALA A 364 -5.65 4.45 17.27
N VAL A 365 -5.84 3.64 18.34
CA VAL A 365 -7.12 3.55 19.07
C VAL A 365 -7.56 4.93 19.60
N GLY A 366 -6.63 5.68 20.20
CA GLY A 366 -6.90 7.03 20.72
C GLY A 366 -7.05 8.11 19.64
N LEU A 367 -6.30 7.96 18.55
CA LEU A 367 -6.32 8.91 17.43
C LEU A 367 -7.57 8.76 16.56
N THR A 368 -8.19 7.57 16.47
CA THR A 368 -9.35 7.33 15.59
C THR A 368 -10.59 8.10 16.08
N PRO A 369 -11.05 9.14 15.35
CA PRO A 369 -12.07 10.08 15.82
C PRO A 369 -13.49 9.56 15.53
N VAL A 370 -13.90 8.46 16.17
CA VAL A 370 -15.18 7.77 15.89
C VAL A 370 -16.41 8.67 16.17
N ARG A 371 -16.32 9.59 17.12
CA ARG A 371 -17.44 10.50 17.46
C ARG A 371 -17.65 11.55 16.37
N ASP A 372 -16.57 12.00 15.75
CA ASP A 372 -16.57 13.08 14.77
C ASP A 372 -17.01 12.62 13.37
N GLU A 373 -17.17 11.28 13.16
CA GLU A 373 -17.64 10.72 11.88
C GLU A 373 -19.13 11.01 11.61
N GLN A 374 -19.93 11.19 12.64
CA GLN A 374 -21.38 11.37 12.54
C GLN A 374 -21.83 12.83 12.47
N GLU A 375 -20.92 13.76 12.76
CA GLU A 375 -21.15 15.20 12.69
C GLU A 375 -20.18 15.83 11.69
N PRO A 376 -20.52 15.87 10.38
CA PRO A 376 -19.79 16.76 9.47
C PRO A 376 -20.14 18.19 9.84
N SER A 377 -19.26 18.83 10.60
CA SER A 377 -19.36 20.26 10.91
C SER A 377 -18.87 21.11 9.72
N TRP A 378 -19.63 21.12 8.62
CA TRP A 378 -19.55 22.09 7.51
C TRP A 378 -20.87 22.28 6.80
#